data_464dd2ec0997c680f8124b19bc4721cb
#
_entry.id   464dd2ec0997c680f8124b19bc4721cb
#
_cell.length_a   1.000
_cell.length_b   1.000
_cell.length_c   1.000
_cell.angle_alpha   90.00
_cell.angle_beta   90.00
_cell.angle_gamma   90.00
#
_symmetry.space_group_name_H-M   'P 1'
#
loop_
_entity.id
_entity.type
_entity.pdbx_description
1 polymer ?
#
loop_
_entity_poly.entity_id
_entity_poly.type
_entity_poly.pdbx_seq_one_letter_code
_entity_poly.pdbx_strand_id
1 'polypeptide(L)'
;MHGRRIATATFPLGNDCGYGPGVARVLAIDVGSSSARAQLFDERAEPVAELVQAKYEGERDALRLVELVRKVAAEAGDADTVGSSCFGHSLVGLGADSRPVTPILDWRDVRSAAAAERLLARVDPDEVHRRTGCYVHPSYWPAKLAWLAEEGIVAERFVGFQELVPEREPAISLSQASATGLLNLAAARWDEELLDVLGLDESRLPRIGDDPVDGWYPALLDGVCSNVGAGCLGRDRAALMIGTSGAFRTLYESDELAPRTGLFLYRVDARRVLEGGALSDGGNLHGWLDDTLKPTEGNLAERPPDGHGLTFLTLLGGERSPGWSTRARGAIHGLTLSTTALDLRQAAYEGVGYRFAEVADLMPEVEEVVATGGAVGDDEWVQILANVLERPLTRSAVPEASLRGAAVETLARLGEAAPPAAPLADVVQPCPERFEAHRAARERQRRLYDAVT
;
A
#
# COMPACT_ATOMS: atom_id res chain seq x y z
N MET A 1 4.23 -29.52 -34.31
CA MET A 1 4.01 -28.95 -32.96
C MET A 1 5.30 -28.29 -32.52
N HIS A 2 5.45 -27.00 -32.76
CA HIS A 2 6.69 -26.29 -32.46
C HIS A 2 6.43 -25.47 -31.20
N GLY A 3 6.96 -25.93 -30.07
CA GLY A 3 7.03 -25.16 -28.86
C GLY A 3 7.93 -23.93 -29.07
N ARG A 4 7.35 -22.74 -29.10
CA ARG A 4 8.13 -21.51 -29.02
C ARG A 4 8.71 -21.43 -27.61
N ARG A 5 10.03 -21.64 -27.53
CA ARG A 5 10.80 -21.20 -26.35
C ARG A 5 10.64 -19.69 -26.27
N ILE A 6 10.13 -19.21 -25.15
CA ILE A 6 10.18 -17.80 -24.79
C ILE A 6 11.65 -17.42 -24.70
N ALA A 7 12.08 -16.44 -25.48
CA ALA A 7 13.44 -15.95 -25.43
C ALA A 7 13.70 -15.45 -24.01
N THR A 8 14.60 -16.10 -23.30
CA THR A 8 15.15 -15.67 -22.03
C THR A 8 15.97 -14.41 -22.31
N ALA A 9 15.42 -13.25 -22.00
CA ALA A 9 16.24 -12.06 -21.82
C ALA A 9 17.04 -12.30 -20.53
N THR A 10 18.27 -12.80 -20.67
CA THR A 10 19.23 -12.79 -19.58
C THR A 10 19.50 -11.34 -19.26
N PHE A 11 19.13 -10.89 -18.05
CA PHE A 11 19.58 -9.61 -17.53
C PHE A 11 21.11 -9.69 -17.38
N PRO A 12 21.88 -8.89 -18.10
CA PRO A 12 23.31 -8.84 -17.87
C PRO A 12 23.53 -8.18 -16.52
N LEU A 13 23.90 -8.93 -15.50
CA LEU A 13 24.61 -8.38 -14.36
C LEU A 13 25.94 -7.89 -14.93
N GLY A 14 26.13 -6.57 -14.99
CA GLY A 14 27.22 -5.92 -15.70
C GLY A 14 28.58 -6.27 -15.10
N ASN A 15 29.32 -7.12 -15.80
CA ASN A 15 30.70 -7.42 -15.43
C ASN A 15 31.72 -6.39 -15.97
N ASP A 16 31.31 -5.33 -16.65
CA ASP A 16 32.26 -4.30 -17.16
C ASP A 16 31.54 -3.01 -17.58
N CYS A 17 30.92 -2.29 -16.66
CA CYS A 17 30.61 -0.88 -16.87
C CYS A 17 31.69 -0.04 -16.21
N GLY A 18 32.44 0.75 -17.00
CA GLY A 18 33.64 1.54 -16.64
C GLY A 18 33.48 2.59 -15.55
N TYR A 19 32.96 2.19 -14.41
CA TYR A 19 32.90 2.97 -13.17
C TYR A 19 33.96 2.40 -12.21
N GLY A 20 34.65 3.30 -11.51
CA GLY A 20 35.73 2.91 -10.61
C GLY A 20 35.26 1.91 -9.54
N PRO A 21 36.19 1.10 -8.97
CA PRO A 21 35.85 0.12 -7.94
C PRO A 21 35.35 0.85 -6.70
N GLY A 22 34.09 0.58 -6.30
CA GLY A 22 33.58 0.98 -4.99
C GLY A 22 32.22 1.71 -4.94
N VAL A 23 31.54 1.94 -6.06
CA VAL A 23 30.22 2.58 -6.06
C VAL A 23 29.15 1.50 -6.27
N ALA A 24 28.45 1.13 -5.19
CA ALA A 24 27.29 0.26 -5.29
C ALA A 24 26.19 0.99 -6.07
N ARG A 25 25.61 0.32 -7.07
CA ARG A 25 24.49 0.84 -7.87
C ARG A 25 23.31 -0.07 -7.67
N VAL A 26 22.17 0.53 -7.37
CA VAL A 26 20.92 -0.18 -7.15
C VAL A 26 19.95 0.18 -8.27
N LEU A 27 19.45 -0.82 -8.97
CA LEU A 27 18.22 -0.67 -9.74
C LEU A 27 17.04 -0.81 -8.78
N ALA A 28 16.35 0.28 -8.49
CA ALA A 28 15.11 0.26 -7.75
C ALA A 28 13.93 0.07 -8.70
N ILE A 29 13.03 -0.85 -8.35
CA ILE A 29 11.78 -1.11 -9.07
C ILE A 29 10.63 -0.85 -8.11
N ASP A 30 9.60 -0.13 -8.57
CA ASP A 30 8.34 0.04 -7.84
C ASP A 30 7.17 -0.45 -8.70
N VAL A 31 6.48 -1.46 -8.20
CA VAL A 31 5.26 -1.98 -8.80
C VAL A 31 4.09 -1.52 -7.96
N GLY A 32 3.51 -0.38 -8.32
CA GLY A 32 2.30 0.14 -7.70
C GLY A 32 1.05 -0.50 -8.30
N SER A 33 -0.16 -0.12 -7.84
CA SER A 33 -1.42 -0.70 -8.31
C SER A 33 -1.86 -0.26 -9.72
N SER A 34 -1.19 0.73 -10.33
CA SER A 34 -1.57 1.31 -11.63
C SER A 34 -0.39 1.51 -12.59
N SER A 35 0.83 1.42 -12.10
CA SER A 35 2.04 1.60 -12.92
C SER A 35 3.24 0.86 -12.33
N ALA A 36 4.16 0.44 -13.21
CA ALA A 36 5.49 -0.02 -12.85
C ALA A 36 6.50 1.08 -13.17
N ARG A 37 7.49 1.24 -12.30
CA ARG A 37 8.56 2.25 -12.41
C ARG A 37 9.89 1.61 -12.09
N ALA A 38 10.96 2.11 -12.70
CA ALA A 38 12.32 1.72 -12.38
C ALA A 38 13.27 2.89 -12.56
N GLN A 39 14.30 2.96 -11.72
CA GLN A 39 15.30 4.01 -11.75
C GLN A 39 16.60 3.53 -11.10
N LEU A 40 17.74 3.98 -11.61
CA LEU A 40 19.04 3.69 -11.02
C LEU A 40 19.38 4.71 -9.93
N PHE A 41 19.95 4.19 -8.84
CA PHE A 41 20.42 4.98 -7.69
C PHE A 41 21.89 4.71 -7.39
N ASP A 42 22.57 5.73 -6.89
CA ASP A 42 23.94 5.62 -6.36
C ASP A 42 23.95 5.15 -4.88
N GLU A 43 25.14 5.12 -4.28
CA GLU A 43 25.35 4.75 -2.86
C GLU A 43 24.73 5.72 -1.86
N ARG A 44 24.26 6.88 -2.32
CA ARG A 44 23.58 7.89 -1.50
C ARG A 44 22.06 7.84 -1.64
N ALA A 45 21.55 6.85 -2.37
CA ALA A 45 20.15 6.76 -2.78
C ALA A 45 19.67 8.01 -3.53
N GLU A 46 20.55 8.62 -4.33
CA GLU A 46 20.22 9.69 -5.27
C GLU A 46 20.04 9.08 -6.67
N PRO A 47 19.05 9.53 -7.44
CA PRO A 47 18.81 9.01 -8.78
C PRO A 47 19.95 9.43 -9.74
N VAL A 48 20.49 8.46 -10.48
CA VAL A 48 21.59 8.68 -11.45
C VAL A 48 21.17 8.44 -12.91
N ALA A 49 19.91 8.11 -13.13
CA ALA A 49 19.32 7.93 -14.46
C ALA A 49 17.89 8.47 -14.50
N GLU A 50 17.37 8.64 -15.70
CA GLU A 50 15.96 9.02 -15.91
C GLU A 50 15.01 7.94 -15.39
N LEU A 51 13.84 8.39 -14.92
CA LEU A 51 12.76 7.51 -14.49
C LEU A 51 12.14 6.80 -15.71
N VAL A 52 12.09 5.48 -15.67
CA VAL A 52 11.32 4.68 -16.63
C VAL A 52 10.02 4.27 -16.00
N GLN A 53 8.91 4.52 -16.68
CA GLN A 53 7.57 4.23 -16.18
C GLN A 53 6.65 3.65 -17.27
N ALA A 54 5.84 2.67 -16.90
CA ALA A 54 4.74 2.17 -17.72
C ALA A 54 3.45 2.05 -16.89
N LYS A 55 2.34 2.57 -17.42
CA LYS A 55 1.01 2.40 -16.84
C LYS A 55 0.39 1.08 -17.29
N TYR A 56 -0.39 0.44 -16.42
CA TYR A 56 -1.08 -0.83 -16.70
C TYR A 56 -2.46 -0.93 -16.03
N GLU A 57 -3.18 0.17 -15.98
CA GLU A 57 -4.47 0.25 -15.29
C GLU A 57 -5.36 -0.97 -15.55
N GLY A 58 -5.72 -1.69 -14.47
CA GLY A 58 -6.61 -2.85 -14.54
C GLY A 58 -6.00 -4.16 -15.03
N GLU A 59 -4.70 -4.22 -15.40
CA GLU A 59 -4.07 -5.48 -15.78
C GLU A 59 -3.99 -6.46 -14.60
N ARG A 60 -4.57 -7.63 -14.76
CA ARG A 60 -4.57 -8.72 -13.77
C ARG A 60 -3.97 -10.03 -14.29
N ASP A 61 -3.55 -10.06 -15.54
CA ASP A 61 -2.77 -11.17 -16.06
C ASP A 61 -1.34 -11.08 -15.52
N ALA A 62 -0.98 -12.03 -14.65
CA ALA A 62 0.31 -12.01 -13.97
C ALA A 62 1.49 -12.07 -14.93
N LEU A 63 1.40 -12.84 -16.02
CA LEU A 63 2.51 -12.99 -16.97
C LEU A 63 2.71 -11.72 -17.79
N ARG A 64 1.63 -11.06 -18.21
CA ARG A 64 1.72 -9.78 -18.92
C ARG A 64 2.31 -8.69 -18.03
N LEU A 65 1.90 -8.64 -16.75
CA LEU A 65 2.44 -7.66 -15.83
C LEU A 65 3.93 -7.94 -15.52
N VAL A 66 4.34 -9.21 -15.37
CA VAL A 66 5.74 -9.59 -15.23
C VAL A 66 6.56 -9.14 -16.45
N GLU A 67 6.08 -9.37 -17.67
CA GLU A 67 6.75 -8.93 -18.88
C GLU A 67 6.91 -7.41 -18.92
N LEU A 68 5.87 -6.67 -18.55
CA LEU A 68 5.91 -5.20 -18.47
C LEU A 68 6.94 -4.72 -17.44
N VAL A 69 6.95 -5.28 -16.23
CA VAL A 69 7.89 -4.90 -15.16
C VAL A 69 9.33 -5.17 -15.58
N ARG A 70 9.59 -6.35 -16.17
CA ARG A 70 10.93 -6.70 -16.69
C ARG A 70 11.38 -5.75 -17.82
N LYS A 71 10.46 -5.36 -18.69
CA LYS A 71 10.76 -4.37 -19.75
C LYS A 71 11.16 -3.03 -19.14
N VAL A 72 10.38 -2.50 -18.18
CA VAL A 72 10.66 -1.24 -17.48
C VAL A 72 12.02 -1.33 -16.77
N ALA A 73 12.32 -2.43 -16.10
CA ALA A 73 13.59 -2.65 -15.43
C ALA A 73 14.78 -2.65 -16.44
N ALA A 74 14.65 -3.34 -17.55
CA ALA A 74 15.69 -3.41 -18.59
C ALA A 74 15.95 -2.05 -19.25
N GLU A 75 14.89 -1.25 -19.45
CA GLU A 75 15.01 0.09 -20.03
C GLU A 75 15.68 1.10 -19.05
N ALA A 76 15.58 0.88 -17.74
CA ALA A 76 16.21 1.74 -16.73
C ALA A 76 17.73 1.55 -16.65
N GLY A 77 18.26 0.43 -17.14
CA GLY A 77 19.70 0.15 -17.28
C GLY A 77 20.20 -0.93 -16.31
N ASP A 78 21.49 -1.22 -16.41
CA ASP A 78 22.15 -2.28 -15.65
C ASP A 78 22.57 -1.80 -14.26
N ALA A 79 22.52 -2.70 -13.29
CA ALA A 79 22.95 -2.46 -11.92
C ALA A 79 23.60 -3.69 -11.29
N ASP A 80 24.39 -3.46 -10.25
CA ASP A 80 25.03 -4.53 -9.49
C ASP A 80 23.99 -5.31 -8.66
N THR A 81 22.90 -4.65 -8.27
CA THR A 81 21.89 -5.17 -7.38
C THR A 81 20.51 -4.59 -7.72
N VAL A 82 19.47 -5.40 -7.53
CA VAL A 82 18.07 -5.01 -7.72
C VAL A 82 17.34 -5.05 -6.38
N GLY A 83 16.75 -3.92 -6.01
CA GLY A 83 15.81 -3.80 -4.90
C GLY A 83 14.43 -3.41 -5.42
N SER A 84 13.38 -3.97 -4.84
CA SER A 84 12.04 -3.68 -5.34
C SER A 84 11.04 -3.40 -4.23
N SER A 85 10.14 -2.46 -4.53
CA SER A 85 8.89 -2.16 -3.87
C SER A 85 7.76 -2.80 -4.65
N CYS A 86 6.82 -3.44 -3.99
CA CYS A 86 5.65 -3.99 -4.65
C CYS A 86 4.40 -3.81 -3.79
N PHE A 87 3.25 -3.61 -4.45
CA PHE A 87 1.96 -3.59 -3.76
C PHE A 87 1.75 -4.88 -2.97
N GLY A 88 1.26 -4.73 -1.75
CA GLY A 88 1.00 -5.85 -0.85
C GLY A 88 -0.30 -6.60 -1.17
N HIS A 89 -0.50 -7.69 -0.42
CA HIS A 89 -1.75 -8.46 -0.37
C HIS A 89 -2.11 -9.18 -1.67
N SER A 90 -1.27 -9.13 -2.71
CA SER A 90 -1.51 -9.84 -3.96
C SER A 90 -1.37 -11.36 -3.76
N LEU A 91 -2.26 -12.11 -4.40
CA LEU A 91 -2.25 -13.57 -4.41
C LEU A 91 -2.40 -14.07 -5.83
N VAL A 92 -1.55 -15.03 -6.22
CA VAL A 92 -1.62 -15.76 -7.49
C VAL A 92 -1.54 -17.24 -7.18
N GLY A 93 -2.50 -18.01 -7.66
CA GLY A 93 -2.44 -19.48 -7.65
C GLY A 93 -1.66 -19.99 -8.85
N LEU A 94 -0.74 -20.94 -8.62
CA LEU A 94 0.08 -21.59 -9.64
C LEU A 94 -0.32 -23.06 -9.80
N GLY A 95 -0.39 -23.53 -11.04
CA GLY A 95 -0.58 -24.94 -11.37
C GLY A 95 0.70 -25.75 -11.24
N ALA A 96 0.61 -27.06 -11.50
CA ALA A 96 1.74 -28.00 -11.46
C ALA A 96 2.87 -27.65 -12.45
N ASP A 97 2.57 -26.91 -13.50
CA ASP A 97 3.53 -26.38 -14.45
C ASP A 97 4.12 -25.02 -14.06
N SER A 98 3.87 -24.56 -12.82
CA SER A 98 4.24 -23.26 -12.27
C SER A 98 3.67 -22.07 -13.05
N ARG A 99 2.59 -22.26 -13.82
CA ARG A 99 1.89 -21.17 -14.50
C ARG A 99 0.71 -20.67 -13.66
N PRO A 100 0.39 -19.37 -13.74
CA PRO A 100 -0.79 -18.84 -13.08
C PRO A 100 -2.07 -19.53 -13.54
N VAL A 101 -2.85 -20.03 -12.58
CA VAL A 101 -4.21 -20.57 -12.79
C VAL A 101 -5.28 -19.60 -12.27
N THR A 102 -4.86 -18.51 -11.64
CA THR A 102 -5.71 -17.39 -11.27
C THR A 102 -5.16 -16.08 -11.86
N PRO A 103 -5.98 -15.06 -12.04
CA PRO A 103 -5.48 -13.71 -12.18
C PRO A 103 -4.79 -13.25 -10.88
N ILE A 104 -4.15 -12.09 -10.92
CA ILE A 104 -3.68 -11.41 -9.70
C ILE A 104 -4.90 -10.99 -8.88
N LEU A 105 -5.02 -11.52 -7.66
CA LEU A 105 -6.03 -11.13 -6.68
C LEU A 105 -5.41 -10.07 -5.76
N ASP A 106 -5.58 -8.81 -6.10
CA ASP A 106 -5.02 -7.68 -5.34
C ASP A 106 -5.93 -7.26 -4.17
N TRP A 107 -5.56 -6.19 -3.46
CA TRP A 107 -6.32 -5.67 -2.32
C TRP A 107 -7.71 -5.11 -2.69
N ARG A 108 -7.95 -4.78 -3.97
CA ARG A 108 -9.23 -4.27 -4.51
C ARG A 108 -10.20 -5.40 -4.84
N ASP A 109 -9.75 -6.64 -4.83
CA ASP A 109 -10.60 -7.78 -5.17
C ASP A 109 -11.49 -8.15 -3.99
N VAL A 110 -12.75 -7.78 -4.09
CA VAL A 110 -13.77 -8.00 -3.04
C VAL A 110 -14.58 -9.29 -3.22
N ARG A 111 -14.28 -10.12 -4.23
CA ARG A 111 -15.03 -11.37 -4.51
C ARG A 111 -15.00 -12.32 -3.30
N SER A 112 -13.96 -12.29 -2.51
CA SER A 112 -13.81 -13.09 -1.30
C SER A 112 -14.59 -12.57 -0.08
N ALA A 113 -15.42 -11.51 -0.19
CA ALA A 113 -16.11 -10.92 0.95
C ALA A 113 -17.02 -11.92 1.68
N ALA A 114 -17.81 -12.71 0.94
CA ALA A 114 -18.67 -13.72 1.55
C ALA A 114 -17.86 -14.87 2.19
N ALA A 115 -16.71 -15.24 1.63
CA ALA A 115 -15.82 -16.22 2.24
C ALA A 115 -15.16 -15.66 3.51
N ALA A 116 -14.81 -14.36 3.54
CA ALA A 116 -14.33 -13.70 4.73
C ALA A 116 -15.34 -13.76 5.88
N GLU A 117 -16.63 -13.51 5.60
CA GLU A 117 -17.70 -13.63 6.62
C GLU A 117 -17.86 -15.07 7.16
N ARG A 118 -17.77 -16.06 6.28
CA ARG A 118 -17.81 -17.47 6.72
C ARG A 118 -16.56 -17.85 7.54
N LEU A 119 -15.41 -17.31 7.19
CA LEU A 119 -14.17 -17.52 7.93
C LEU A 119 -14.25 -16.87 9.33
N LEU A 120 -14.78 -15.65 9.43
CA LEU A 120 -15.04 -14.97 10.71
C LEU A 120 -15.93 -15.78 11.66
N ALA A 121 -16.84 -16.58 11.15
CA ALA A 121 -17.68 -17.48 11.99
C ALA A 121 -16.90 -18.70 12.52
N ARG A 122 -15.68 -18.95 12.06
CA ARG A 122 -14.84 -20.11 12.42
C ARG A 122 -13.62 -19.75 13.26
N VAL A 123 -13.30 -18.47 13.40
CA VAL A 123 -12.15 -17.98 14.15
C VAL A 123 -12.56 -16.87 15.11
N ASP A 124 -11.76 -16.62 16.13
CA ASP A 124 -11.85 -15.40 16.93
C ASP A 124 -11.13 -14.26 16.18
N PRO A 125 -11.82 -13.21 15.71
CA PRO A 125 -11.22 -12.16 14.92
C PRO A 125 -10.18 -11.32 15.68
N ASP A 126 -10.38 -11.11 16.98
CA ASP A 126 -9.45 -10.37 17.83
C ASP A 126 -8.17 -11.17 18.03
N GLU A 127 -8.29 -12.49 18.18
CA GLU A 127 -7.15 -13.38 18.31
C GLU A 127 -6.35 -13.49 17.01
N VAL A 128 -7.03 -13.56 15.86
CA VAL A 128 -6.37 -13.48 14.54
C VAL A 128 -5.63 -12.17 14.39
N HIS A 129 -6.26 -11.03 14.70
CA HIS A 129 -5.63 -9.73 14.63
C HIS A 129 -4.41 -9.65 15.56
N ARG A 130 -4.52 -10.12 16.79
CA ARG A 130 -3.42 -10.14 17.76
C ARG A 130 -2.21 -10.95 17.27
N ARG A 131 -2.44 -12.11 16.62
CA ARG A 131 -1.36 -12.97 16.13
C ARG A 131 -0.75 -12.50 14.83
N THR A 132 -1.56 -11.98 13.91
CA THR A 132 -1.13 -11.68 12.53
C THR A 132 -0.95 -10.19 12.23
N GLY A 133 -1.45 -9.30 13.10
CA GLY A 133 -1.51 -7.86 12.83
C GLY A 133 -2.51 -7.47 11.74
N CYS A 134 -3.34 -8.42 11.28
CA CYS A 134 -4.27 -8.25 10.19
C CYS A 134 -5.67 -8.72 10.59
N TYR A 135 -6.65 -8.26 9.84
CA TYR A 135 -8.05 -8.67 9.99
C TYR A 135 -8.43 -9.78 9.01
N VAL A 136 -9.45 -10.55 9.32
CA VAL A 136 -10.09 -11.42 8.33
C VAL A 136 -10.89 -10.53 7.38
N HIS A 137 -10.30 -10.18 6.25
CA HIS A 137 -10.85 -9.22 5.31
C HIS A 137 -10.53 -9.60 3.87
N PRO A 138 -11.37 -9.24 2.86
CA PRO A 138 -11.13 -9.57 1.44
C PRO A 138 -9.78 -9.11 0.89
N SER A 139 -9.19 -8.06 1.46
CA SER A 139 -7.85 -7.59 1.05
C SER A 139 -6.75 -8.61 1.33
N TYR A 140 -6.93 -9.52 2.30
CA TYR A 140 -5.89 -10.43 2.77
C TYR A 140 -6.04 -11.85 2.24
N TRP A 141 -4.98 -12.61 2.29
CA TRP A 141 -4.90 -13.98 1.77
C TRP A 141 -5.89 -14.96 2.41
N PRO A 142 -6.13 -14.96 3.75
CA PRO A 142 -7.06 -15.92 4.35
C PRO A 142 -8.42 -15.94 3.68
N ALA A 143 -9.02 -14.78 3.42
CA ALA A 143 -10.31 -14.69 2.76
C ALA A 143 -10.25 -15.13 1.28
N LYS A 144 -9.17 -14.76 0.56
CA LYS A 144 -8.97 -15.15 -0.84
C LYS A 144 -8.76 -16.64 -1.00
N LEU A 145 -7.97 -17.26 -0.11
CA LEU A 145 -7.71 -18.70 -0.11
C LEU A 145 -8.99 -19.50 0.21
N ALA A 146 -9.76 -19.06 1.21
CA ALA A 146 -11.06 -19.65 1.51
C ALA A 146 -12.01 -19.57 0.30
N TRP A 147 -12.07 -18.41 -0.36
CA TRP A 147 -12.89 -18.21 -1.54
C TRP A 147 -12.44 -19.10 -2.72
N LEU A 148 -11.13 -19.20 -3.00
CA LEU A 148 -10.62 -20.07 -4.07
C LEU A 148 -10.98 -21.54 -3.82
N ALA A 149 -10.90 -22.01 -2.58
CA ALA A 149 -11.28 -23.37 -2.20
C ALA A 149 -12.79 -23.61 -2.41
N GLU A 150 -13.64 -22.64 -2.04
CA GLU A 150 -15.10 -22.71 -2.23
C GLU A 150 -15.50 -22.73 -3.72
N GLU A 151 -14.78 -21.96 -4.56
CA GLU A 151 -14.98 -21.97 -6.03
C GLU A 151 -14.41 -23.20 -6.72
N GLY A 152 -13.77 -24.10 -5.96
CA GLY A 152 -13.15 -25.31 -6.52
C GLY A 152 -11.92 -25.02 -7.41
N ILE A 153 -11.28 -23.85 -7.24
CA ILE A 153 -10.08 -23.48 -8.00
C ILE A 153 -8.88 -24.21 -7.39
N VAL A 154 -8.30 -25.12 -8.18
CA VAL A 154 -7.15 -25.93 -7.76
C VAL A 154 -5.87 -25.23 -8.19
N ALA A 155 -5.00 -24.90 -7.21
CA ALA A 155 -3.64 -24.46 -7.43
C ALA A 155 -2.69 -25.38 -6.64
N GLU A 156 -1.53 -25.67 -7.15
CA GLU A 156 -0.49 -26.45 -6.44
C GLU A 156 0.22 -25.57 -5.42
N ARG A 157 0.44 -24.30 -5.75
CA ARG A 157 1.14 -23.31 -4.92
C ARG A 157 0.43 -21.96 -4.98
N PHE A 158 0.66 -21.15 -3.97
CA PHE A 158 0.21 -19.77 -3.90
C PHE A 158 1.41 -18.86 -3.65
N VAL A 159 1.49 -17.75 -4.40
CA VAL A 159 2.57 -16.78 -4.33
C VAL A 159 2.00 -15.36 -4.38
N GLY A 160 2.76 -14.37 -3.97
CA GLY A 160 2.47 -12.99 -4.32
C GLY A 160 2.89 -12.69 -5.77
N PHE A 161 2.44 -11.58 -6.32
CA PHE A 161 2.86 -11.18 -7.67
C PHE A 161 4.37 -10.94 -7.74
N GLN A 162 4.94 -10.35 -6.71
CA GLN A 162 6.35 -9.97 -6.64
C GLN A 162 7.31 -11.15 -6.80
N GLU A 163 6.93 -12.36 -6.37
CA GLU A 163 7.78 -13.57 -6.51
C GLU A 163 7.89 -14.06 -7.97
N LEU A 164 7.01 -13.57 -8.86
CA LEU A 164 7.03 -13.94 -10.28
C LEU A 164 7.93 -13.02 -11.13
N VAL A 165 8.33 -11.86 -10.60
CA VAL A 165 9.10 -10.87 -11.37
C VAL A 165 10.53 -11.32 -11.63
N PRO A 166 11.34 -11.83 -10.67
CA PRO A 166 12.66 -12.37 -10.93
C PRO A 166 12.60 -13.65 -11.79
N GLU A 167 13.68 -13.97 -12.49
CA GLU A 167 13.75 -15.21 -13.30
C GLU A 167 13.70 -16.48 -12.46
N ARG A 168 14.35 -16.44 -11.28
CA ARG A 168 14.25 -17.47 -10.26
C ARG A 168 13.39 -16.94 -9.14
N GLU A 169 12.43 -17.73 -8.75
CA GLU A 169 11.51 -17.38 -7.67
C GLU A 169 12.27 -17.18 -6.35
N PRO A 170 12.30 -15.96 -5.80
CA PRO A 170 12.92 -15.69 -4.52
C PRO A 170 12.03 -16.17 -3.38
N ALA A 171 12.52 -16.05 -2.15
CA ALA A 171 11.66 -16.08 -0.97
C ALA A 171 10.69 -14.90 -0.99
N ILE A 172 9.57 -15.00 -0.29
CA ILE A 172 8.77 -13.83 0.07
C ILE A 172 9.46 -13.09 1.22
N SER A 173 9.62 -11.77 1.12
CA SER A 173 10.20 -11.00 2.22
C SER A 173 9.31 -11.03 3.46
N LEU A 174 9.91 -10.82 4.65
CA LEU A 174 9.14 -10.80 5.88
C LEU A 174 8.05 -9.71 5.83
N SER A 175 8.32 -8.56 5.22
CA SER A 175 7.34 -7.47 5.09
C SER A 175 6.16 -7.83 4.21
N GLN A 176 6.39 -8.50 3.08
CA GLN A 176 5.34 -8.97 2.20
C GLN A 176 4.55 -10.13 2.83
N ALA A 177 5.24 -11.09 3.47
CA ALA A 177 4.61 -12.20 4.18
C ALA A 177 3.68 -11.69 5.31
N SER A 178 4.14 -10.70 6.09
CA SER A 178 3.34 -10.07 7.13
C SER A 178 2.08 -9.41 6.57
N ALA A 179 2.20 -8.74 5.43
CA ALA A 179 1.08 -8.10 4.76
C ALA A 179 0.09 -9.09 4.11
N THR A 180 0.37 -10.39 4.08
CA THR A 180 -0.62 -11.39 3.59
C THR A 180 -1.78 -11.62 4.55
N GLY A 181 -1.59 -11.36 5.85
CA GLY A 181 -2.53 -11.72 6.91
C GLY A 181 -2.44 -13.20 7.35
N LEU A 182 -1.41 -13.94 6.89
CA LEU A 182 -1.13 -15.32 7.29
C LEU A 182 0.14 -15.47 8.13
N LEU A 183 0.92 -14.40 8.32
CA LEU A 183 2.13 -14.46 9.14
C LEU A 183 1.78 -14.34 10.62
N ASN A 184 2.30 -15.25 11.45
CA ASN A 184 2.33 -15.07 12.89
C ASN A 184 3.45 -14.09 13.26
N LEU A 185 3.06 -12.93 13.81
CA LEU A 185 4.01 -11.84 14.12
C LEU A 185 5.12 -12.27 15.08
N ALA A 186 4.77 -12.99 16.14
CA ALA A 186 5.74 -13.39 17.18
C ALA A 186 6.71 -14.45 16.65
N ALA A 187 6.20 -15.43 15.91
CA ALA A 187 6.99 -16.54 15.40
C ALA A 187 7.76 -16.20 14.10
N ALA A 188 7.37 -15.12 13.39
CA ALA A 188 7.88 -14.75 12.06
C ALA A 188 7.81 -15.90 11.05
N ARG A 189 6.73 -16.69 11.10
CA ARG A 189 6.42 -17.81 10.22
C ARG A 189 4.94 -17.84 9.91
N TRP A 190 4.49 -18.65 8.99
CA TRP A 190 3.08 -18.81 8.68
C TRP A 190 2.29 -19.22 9.93
N ASP A 191 1.07 -18.69 10.10
CA ASP A 191 0.22 -18.93 11.27
C ASP A 191 -0.46 -20.30 11.17
N GLU A 192 0.03 -21.26 11.94
CA GLU A 192 -0.44 -22.66 11.91
C GLU A 192 -1.94 -22.77 12.14
N GLU A 193 -2.52 -21.99 13.06
CA GLU A 193 -3.95 -22.07 13.35
C GLU A 193 -4.80 -21.61 12.15
N LEU A 194 -4.39 -20.56 11.44
CA LEU A 194 -5.08 -20.13 10.23
C LEU A 194 -4.91 -21.14 9.10
N LEU A 195 -3.71 -21.73 8.96
CA LEU A 195 -3.49 -22.79 7.97
C LEU A 195 -4.38 -24.00 8.24
N ASP A 196 -4.52 -24.43 9.49
CA ASP A 196 -5.42 -25.53 9.89
C ASP A 196 -6.88 -25.21 9.57
N VAL A 197 -7.33 -23.99 9.92
CA VAL A 197 -8.70 -23.56 9.61
C VAL A 197 -8.97 -23.52 8.11
N LEU A 198 -7.99 -23.12 7.30
CA LEU A 198 -8.08 -23.09 5.84
C LEU A 198 -7.90 -24.46 5.20
N GLY A 199 -7.38 -25.46 5.94
CA GLY A 199 -6.99 -26.77 5.37
C GLY A 199 -5.83 -26.63 4.35
N LEU A 200 -4.92 -25.71 4.59
CA LEU A 200 -3.82 -25.40 3.69
C LEU A 200 -2.49 -25.89 4.24
N ASP A 201 -1.79 -26.70 3.46
CA ASP A 201 -0.43 -27.14 3.76
C ASP A 201 0.57 -26.00 3.52
N GLU A 202 1.47 -25.75 4.49
CA GLU A 202 2.49 -24.69 4.42
C GLU A 202 3.41 -24.83 3.21
N SER A 203 3.68 -26.07 2.74
CA SER A 203 4.51 -26.33 1.56
C SER A 203 3.97 -25.70 0.27
N ARG A 204 2.69 -25.30 0.27
CA ARG A 204 2.06 -24.60 -0.85
C ARG A 204 2.27 -23.09 -0.82
N LEU A 205 2.92 -22.57 0.22
CA LEU A 205 3.25 -21.16 0.40
C LEU A 205 4.73 -20.89 0.11
N PRO A 206 5.12 -19.64 -0.20
CA PRO A 206 6.52 -19.30 -0.41
C PRO A 206 7.33 -19.48 0.88
N ARG A 207 8.61 -19.79 0.74
CA ARG A 207 9.55 -19.70 1.85
C ARG A 207 9.74 -18.22 2.24
N ILE A 208 9.65 -17.91 3.53
CA ILE A 208 9.91 -16.56 4.04
C ILE A 208 11.42 -16.35 4.17
N GLY A 209 11.92 -15.21 3.67
CA GLY A 209 13.32 -14.86 3.77
C GLY A 209 13.66 -13.59 3.00
N ASP A 210 14.77 -12.97 3.37
CA ASP A 210 15.22 -11.69 2.81
C ASP A 210 16.55 -11.78 2.06
N ASP A 211 17.10 -13.00 1.88
CA ASP A 211 18.34 -13.21 1.15
C ASP A 211 18.13 -13.01 -0.37
N PRO A 212 19.06 -12.36 -1.06
CA PRO A 212 18.98 -12.17 -2.51
C PRO A 212 19.22 -13.46 -3.29
N VAL A 213 18.60 -13.52 -4.47
CA VAL A 213 18.86 -14.56 -5.48
C VAL A 213 19.34 -13.88 -6.75
N ASP A 214 20.56 -14.23 -7.20
CA ASP A 214 21.18 -13.66 -8.39
C ASP A 214 21.17 -12.10 -8.39
N GLY A 215 21.50 -11.48 -7.24
CA GLY A 215 21.52 -10.02 -7.07
C GLY A 215 20.15 -9.35 -6.86
N TRP A 216 19.05 -10.11 -6.95
CA TRP A 216 17.70 -9.61 -6.69
C TRP A 216 17.32 -9.87 -5.23
N TYR A 217 17.06 -8.79 -4.48
CA TYR A 217 16.47 -8.91 -3.15
C TYR A 217 14.96 -9.19 -3.25
N PRO A 218 14.40 -10.01 -2.33
CA PRO A 218 12.96 -10.15 -2.22
C PRO A 218 12.28 -8.80 -2.08
N ALA A 219 11.20 -8.59 -2.85
CA ALA A 219 10.52 -7.30 -2.88
C ALA A 219 9.95 -6.93 -1.51
N LEU A 220 10.10 -5.67 -1.13
CA LEU A 220 9.51 -5.13 0.08
C LEU A 220 8.08 -4.63 -0.18
N LEU A 221 7.29 -4.56 0.90
CA LEU A 221 5.97 -3.94 0.86
C LEU A 221 6.10 -2.46 0.46
N ASP A 222 5.27 -2.00 -0.48
CA ASP A 222 5.24 -0.61 -0.96
C ASP A 222 5.07 0.40 0.19
N GLY A 223 4.29 0.03 1.21
CA GLY A 223 4.13 0.81 2.42
C GLY A 223 5.42 1.02 3.19
N VAL A 224 6.29 0.02 3.27
CA VAL A 224 7.61 0.13 3.88
C VAL A 224 8.50 1.05 3.07
N CYS A 225 8.60 0.78 1.77
CA CYS A 225 9.45 1.57 0.88
C CYS A 225 9.02 3.05 0.85
N SER A 226 7.72 3.35 0.79
CA SER A 226 7.26 4.74 0.77
C SER A 226 7.56 5.47 2.08
N ASN A 227 7.44 4.81 3.25
CA ASN A 227 7.81 5.40 4.54
C ASN A 227 9.31 5.68 4.62
N VAL A 228 10.14 4.69 4.27
CA VAL A 228 11.61 4.83 4.25
C VAL A 228 12.04 5.93 3.28
N GLY A 229 11.52 5.91 2.07
CA GLY A 229 11.89 6.87 1.04
C GLY A 229 11.48 8.31 1.37
N ALA A 230 10.37 8.51 2.06
CA ALA A 230 9.93 9.81 2.57
C ALA A 230 10.61 10.22 3.88
N GLY A 231 11.46 9.36 4.47
CA GLY A 231 12.13 9.63 5.74
C GLY A 231 11.20 9.58 6.96
N CYS A 232 10.06 8.87 6.85
CA CYS A 232 9.10 8.70 7.94
C CYS A 232 9.49 7.49 8.78
N LEU A 233 10.48 7.70 9.63
CA LEU A 233 11.04 6.71 10.55
C LEU A 233 10.84 7.21 12.00
N GLY A 234 10.37 6.30 12.87
CA GLY A 234 10.00 6.62 14.25
C GLY A 234 8.49 6.54 14.49
N ARG A 235 8.08 6.44 15.75
CA ARG A 235 6.66 6.42 16.16
C ARG A 235 6.01 7.79 16.07
N ASP A 236 6.80 8.83 16.20
CA ASP A 236 6.41 10.25 16.23
C ASP A 236 6.23 10.86 14.84
N ARG A 237 6.71 10.20 13.78
CA ARG A 237 6.65 10.71 12.39
C ARG A 237 5.89 9.77 11.48
N ALA A 238 4.70 10.19 11.05
CA ALA A 238 3.86 9.43 10.13
C ALA A 238 4.02 9.86 8.67
N ALA A 239 3.88 8.91 7.76
CA ALA A 239 3.60 9.18 6.35
C ALA A 239 2.08 9.22 6.13
N LEU A 240 1.56 10.34 5.66
CA LEU A 240 0.23 10.47 5.08
C LEU A 240 0.36 10.30 3.56
N MET A 241 0.10 9.10 3.07
CA MET A 241 0.20 8.78 1.66
C MET A 241 -1.16 8.84 0.99
N ILE A 242 -1.28 9.62 -0.09
CA ILE A 242 -2.46 9.69 -0.93
C ILE A 242 -2.05 9.44 -2.39
N GLY A 243 -2.14 8.17 -2.77
CA GLY A 243 -2.04 7.69 -4.13
C GLY A 243 -3.42 7.27 -4.66
N THR A 244 -3.52 6.16 -5.36
CA THR A 244 -4.81 5.55 -5.75
C THR A 244 -5.68 5.27 -4.52
N SER A 245 -5.08 4.78 -3.44
CA SER A 245 -5.69 4.63 -2.11
C SER A 245 -5.02 5.58 -1.11
N GLY A 246 -5.48 5.56 0.14
CA GLY A 246 -4.88 6.34 1.21
C GLY A 246 -4.22 5.47 2.28
N ALA A 247 -3.21 6.01 2.98
CA ALA A 247 -2.67 5.37 4.18
C ALA A 247 -2.03 6.39 5.11
N PHE A 248 -2.16 6.14 6.42
CA PHE A 248 -1.48 6.87 7.48
C PHE A 248 -0.68 5.87 8.30
N ARG A 249 0.66 5.99 8.31
CA ARG A 249 1.56 4.93 8.78
C ARG A 249 2.80 5.48 9.46
N THR A 250 3.25 4.76 10.51
CA THR A 250 4.57 4.92 11.13
C THR A 250 5.39 3.64 10.92
N LEU A 251 6.71 3.81 10.79
CA LEU A 251 7.68 2.71 10.70
C LEU A 251 8.72 2.91 11.79
N TYR A 252 8.82 1.96 12.71
CA TYR A 252 9.68 2.11 13.89
C TYR A 252 10.19 0.75 14.41
N GLU A 253 11.20 0.80 15.27
CA GLU A 253 11.71 -0.39 15.98
C GLU A 253 10.80 -0.72 17.18
N SER A 254 10.44 -1.99 17.34
CA SER A 254 9.65 -2.47 18.47
C SER A 254 9.91 -3.95 18.77
N ASP A 255 10.14 -4.25 20.04
CA ASP A 255 10.12 -5.61 20.56
C ASP A 255 8.68 -6.06 20.92
N GLU A 256 7.76 -5.11 21.08
CA GLU A 256 6.36 -5.37 21.34
C GLU A 256 5.57 -5.47 20.02
N LEU A 257 4.93 -6.62 19.81
CA LEU A 257 4.14 -6.93 18.62
C LEU A 257 2.65 -7.02 18.97
N ALA A 258 2.11 -5.92 19.49
CA ALA A 258 0.71 -5.78 19.91
C ALA A 258 -0.03 -4.82 18.97
N PRO A 259 -0.76 -5.33 17.96
CA PRO A 259 -1.51 -4.49 17.02
C PRO A 259 -2.64 -3.76 17.74
N ARG A 260 -2.85 -2.48 17.41
CA ARG A 260 -3.96 -1.67 17.93
C ARG A 260 -5.24 -1.96 17.18
N THR A 261 -6.35 -2.04 17.89
CA THR A 261 -7.67 -2.19 17.28
C THR A 261 -7.91 -1.08 16.24
N GLY A 262 -8.36 -1.48 15.05
CA GLY A 262 -8.59 -0.58 13.90
C GLY A 262 -7.38 -0.41 12.98
N LEU A 263 -6.16 -0.71 13.45
CA LEU A 263 -4.93 -0.59 12.68
C LEU A 263 -4.39 -1.97 12.26
N PHE A 264 -3.56 -1.98 11.23
CA PHE A 264 -2.70 -3.12 10.93
C PHE A 264 -1.33 -2.94 11.60
N LEU A 265 -0.64 -4.07 11.84
CA LEU A 265 0.75 -4.10 12.27
C LEU A 265 1.50 -5.14 11.43
N TYR A 266 2.45 -4.71 10.61
CA TYR A 266 3.27 -5.61 9.79
C TYR A 266 4.71 -5.63 10.28
N ARG A 267 5.31 -6.81 10.36
CA ARG A 267 6.77 -6.90 10.55
C ARG A 267 7.46 -6.46 9.26
N VAL A 268 8.47 -5.63 9.40
CA VAL A 268 9.34 -5.22 8.29
C VAL A 268 10.56 -6.14 8.24
N ASP A 269 11.17 -6.35 9.38
CA ASP A 269 12.30 -7.24 9.61
C ASP A 269 12.30 -7.75 11.07
N ALA A 270 13.46 -8.20 11.57
CA ALA A 270 13.57 -8.72 12.93
C ALA A 270 13.29 -7.67 14.02
N ARG A 271 13.46 -6.38 13.73
CA ARG A 271 13.40 -5.27 14.70
C ARG A 271 12.32 -4.25 14.43
N ARG A 272 11.97 -4.04 13.15
CA ARG A 272 11.08 -2.97 12.72
C ARG A 272 9.69 -3.48 12.40
N VAL A 273 8.73 -2.61 12.65
CA VAL A 273 7.32 -2.78 12.31
C VAL A 273 6.79 -1.58 11.54
N LEU A 274 5.80 -1.83 10.68
CA LEU A 274 4.98 -0.81 10.02
C LEU A 274 3.58 -0.90 10.63
N GLU A 275 3.17 0.15 11.35
CA GLU A 275 1.84 0.27 11.95
C GLU A 275 1.04 1.37 11.27
N GLY A 276 -0.26 1.17 11.13
CA GLY A 276 -1.11 2.23 10.59
C GLY A 276 -2.46 1.78 10.10
N GLY A 277 -3.12 2.70 9.42
CA GLY A 277 -4.40 2.48 8.76
C GLY A 277 -4.32 2.73 7.26
N ALA A 278 -5.07 1.94 6.51
CA ALA A 278 -5.19 2.06 5.08
C ALA A 278 -6.65 2.34 4.70
N LEU A 279 -6.87 3.34 3.84
CA LEU A 279 -8.16 3.67 3.26
C LEU A 279 -8.22 3.15 1.83
N SER A 280 -9.38 2.61 1.43
CA SER A 280 -9.59 2.17 0.04
C SER A 280 -9.75 3.35 -0.92
N ASP A 281 -10.23 4.47 -0.41
CA ASP A 281 -10.46 5.68 -1.17
C ASP A 281 -9.37 6.72 -0.91
N GLY A 282 -8.87 7.29 -1.98
CA GLY A 282 -7.85 8.30 -2.05
C GLY A 282 -7.93 9.00 -3.40
N GLY A 283 -6.89 8.99 -4.21
CA GLY A 283 -6.89 9.55 -5.56
C GLY A 283 -7.86 8.86 -6.54
N ASN A 284 -8.23 7.60 -6.31
CA ASN A 284 -9.31 6.94 -7.07
C ASN A 284 -10.67 7.64 -6.90
N LEU A 285 -10.93 8.20 -5.72
CA LEU A 285 -12.14 9.01 -5.49
C LEU A 285 -12.11 10.29 -6.31
N HIS A 286 -10.95 10.94 -6.44
CA HIS A 286 -10.79 12.11 -7.30
C HIS A 286 -11.11 11.77 -8.76
N GLY A 287 -10.53 10.68 -9.30
CA GLY A 287 -10.85 10.20 -10.65
C GLY A 287 -12.35 9.88 -10.82
N TRP A 288 -12.96 9.19 -9.85
CA TRP A 288 -14.39 8.91 -9.89
C TRP A 288 -15.25 10.18 -9.91
N LEU A 289 -14.86 11.20 -9.15
CA LEU A 289 -15.55 12.50 -9.16
C LEU A 289 -15.42 13.19 -10.51
N ASP A 290 -14.25 13.16 -11.15
CA ASP A 290 -14.04 13.74 -12.48
C ASP A 290 -14.83 13.05 -13.57
N ASP A 291 -14.94 11.73 -13.51
CA ASP A 291 -15.70 10.93 -14.47
C ASP A 291 -17.23 11.06 -14.26
N THR A 292 -17.68 11.33 -13.03
CA THR A 292 -19.10 11.26 -12.64
C THR A 292 -19.74 12.64 -12.62
N LEU A 293 -19.01 13.68 -12.16
CA LEU A 293 -19.53 15.02 -11.99
C LEU A 293 -19.17 15.92 -13.17
N LYS A 294 -20.01 16.91 -13.41
CA LYS A 294 -19.66 17.99 -14.35
C LYS A 294 -18.46 18.78 -13.81
N PRO A 295 -17.58 19.27 -14.70
CA PRO A 295 -16.51 20.18 -14.29
C PRO A 295 -17.04 21.34 -13.46
N THR A 296 -16.30 21.71 -12.41
CA THR A 296 -16.67 22.79 -11.49
C THR A 296 -15.52 23.76 -11.37
N GLU A 297 -15.84 25.03 -11.19
CA GLU A 297 -14.87 26.07 -10.87
C GLU A 297 -15.05 26.47 -9.39
N GLY A 298 -13.97 26.81 -8.72
CA GLY A 298 -13.97 27.26 -7.33
C GLY A 298 -12.86 26.58 -6.52
N ASN A 299 -12.31 27.32 -5.57
CA ASN A 299 -11.28 26.80 -4.64
C ASN A 299 -11.97 26.17 -3.42
N LEU A 300 -11.82 24.85 -3.26
CA LEU A 300 -12.45 24.11 -2.15
C LEU A 300 -11.91 24.52 -0.80
N ALA A 301 -10.61 24.84 -0.70
CA ALA A 301 -9.98 25.22 0.56
C ALA A 301 -10.44 26.63 1.07
N GLU A 302 -10.93 27.50 0.20
CA GLU A 302 -11.46 28.79 0.56
C GLU A 302 -12.92 28.74 1.04
N ARG A 303 -13.66 27.69 0.64
CA ARG A 303 -15.05 27.51 1.05
C ARG A 303 -15.17 27.25 2.55
N PRO A 304 -16.28 27.64 3.18
CA PRO A 304 -16.55 27.26 4.56
C PRO A 304 -16.53 25.74 4.71
N PRO A 305 -15.82 25.19 5.72
CA PRO A 305 -15.89 23.76 6.02
C PRO A 305 -17.35 23.35 6.25
N ASP A 306 -17.72 22.17 5.70
CA ASP A 306 -19.10 21.65 5.86
C ASP A 306 -20.22 22.57 5.32
N GLY A 307 -19.87 23.65 4.64
CA GLY A 307 -20.85 24.63 4.12
C GLY A 307 -21.81 24.08 3.09
N HIS A 308 -21.53 22.89 2.55
CA HIS A 308 -22.36 22.13 1.60
C HIS A 308 -23.54 21.40 2.27
N GLY A 309 -23.52 21.19 3.60
CA GLY A 309 -24.57 20.49 4.34
C GLY A 309 -24.69 18.98 4.05
N LEU A 310 -23.70 18.38 3.37
CA LEU A 310 -23.68 16.96 3.04
C LEU A 310 -22.87 16.18 4.07
N THR A 311 -23.20 14.91 4.23
CA THR A 311 -22.34 13.92 4.89
C THR A 311 -21.98 12.85 3.87
N PHE A 312 -20.71 12.78 3.46
CA PHE A 312 -20.24 11.78 2.51
C PHE A 312 -19.37 10.74 3.21
N LEU A 313 -19.89 9.53 3.34
CA LEU A 313 -19.13 8.36 3.75
C LEU A 313 -18.44 7.77 2.52
N THR A 314 -17.14 8.00 2.38
CA THR A 314 -16.35 7.73 1.19
C THR A 314 -15.83 6.29 1.17
N LEU A 315 -16.71 5.28 1.20
CA LEU A 315 -16.35 3.86 1.17
C LEU A 315 -16.70 3.23 -0.19
N LEU A 316 -16.36 3.92 -1.29
CA LEU A 316 -16.64 3.46 -2.65
C LEU A 316 -15.83 2.21 -3.01
N GLY A 317 -14.57 2.15 -2.57
CA GLY A 317 -13.69 0.99 -2.69
C GLY A 317 -13.88 -0.06 -1.59
N GLY A 318 -14.91 0.07 -0.75
CA GLY A 318 -15.09 -0.72 0.47
C GLY A 318 -14.27 -0.17 1.65
N GLU A 319 -14.42 -0.77 2.82
CA GLU A 319 -13.71 -0.32 4.01
C GLU A 319 -12.49 -1.19 4.30
N ARG A 320 -11.41 -0.54 4.70
CA ARG A 320 -10.28 -1.12 5.43
C ARG A 320 -10.23 -0.50 6.82
N SER A 321 -9.19 0.24 7.18
CA SER A 321 -9.12 0.90 8.49
C SER A 321 -10.15 2.03 8.64
N PRO A 322 -10.63 2.28 9.86
CA PRO A 322 -10.39 1.48 11.07
C PRO A 322 -11.43 0.39 11.31
N GLY A 323 -12.57 0.36 10.58
CA GLY A 323 -13.70 -0.52 10.87
C GLY A 323 -13.57 -1.94 10.31
N TRP A 324 -12.80 -2.12 9.23
CA TRP A 324 -12.58 -3.42 8.55
C TRP A 324 -13.86 -4.17 8.17
N SER A 325 -14.94 -3.43 7.91
CA SER A 325 -16.22 -4.02 7.53
C SER A 325 -16.18 -4.58 6.11
N THR A 326 -16.55 -5.85 5.95
CA THR A 326 -16.67 -6.50 4.63
C THR A 326 -17.87 -5.98 3.84
N ARG A 327 -18.84 -5.32 4.51
CA ARG A 327 -20.14 -4.88 3.97
C ARG A 327 -20.23 -3.38 3.73
N ALA A 328 -19.40 -2.58 4.41
CA ALA A 328 -19.50 -1.12 4.31
C ALA A 328 -19.36 -0.63 2.87
N ARG A 329 -20.20 0.33 2.51
CA ARG A 329 -20.24 0.98 1.19
C ARG A 329 -20.39 2.48 1.35
N GLY A 330 -20.00 3.21 0.31
CA GLY A 330 -20.18 4.66 0.27
C GLY A 330 -21.64 5.07 0.40
N ALA A 331 -21.88 6.19 1.10
CA ALA A 331 -23.20 6.79 1.27
C ALA A 331 -23.10 8.32 1.27
N ILE A 332 -24.09 8.99 0.72
CA ILE A 332 -24.22 10.45 0.76
C ILE A 332 -25.57 10.78 1.37
N HIS A 333 -25.56 11.56 2.45
CA HIS A 333 -26.76 12.06 3.10
C HIS A 333 -26.82 13.58 2.99
N GLY A 334 -28.04 14.15 2.96
CA GLY A 334 -28.27 15.60 2.94
C GLY A 334 -28.45 16.20 1.54
N LEU A 335 -28.57 15.38 0.49
CA LEU A 335 -28.81 15.87 -0.88
C LEU A 335 -30.10 16.66 -0.99
N THR A 336 -30.04 17.78 -1.69
CA THR A 336 -31.19 18.65 -2.03
C THR A 336 -31.15 18.99 -3.53
N LEU A 337 -32.21 19.61 -4.04
CA LEU A 337 -32.21 20.11 -5.42
C LEU A 337 -31.22 21.25 -5.69
N SER A 338 -30.73 21.90 -4.65
CA SER A 338 -29.69 22.94 -4.74
C SER A 338 -28.27 22.41 -4.62
N THR A 339 -28.08 21.13 -4.32
CA THR A 339 -26.73 20.51 -4.23
C THR A 339 -26.02 20.58 -5.55
N THR A 340 -24.82 21.13 -5.56
CA THR A 340 -23.97 21.29 -6.74
C THR A 340 -22.89 20.21 -6.82
N ALA A 341 -22.26 20.06 -7.99
CA ALA A 341 -21.12 19.18 -8.16
C ALA A 341 -19.91 19.61 -7.29
N LEU A 342 -19.75 20.93 -7.07
CA LEU A 342 -18.70 21.47 -6.20
C LEU A 342 -18.94 21.09 -4.73
N ASP A 343 -20.20 21.06 -4.27
CA ASP A 343 -20.58 20.61 -2.93
C ASP A 343 -20.22 19.13 -2.71
N LEU A 344 -20.52 18.30 -3.72
CA LEU A 344 -20.18 16.87 -3.67
C LEU A 344 -18.66 16.64 -3.64
N ARG A 345 -17.89 17.40 -4.41
CA ARG A 345 -16.43 17.33 -4.43
C ARG A 345 -15.83 17.73 -3.07
N GLN A 346 -16.28 18.86 -2.50
CA GLN A 346 -15.83 19.29 -1.18
C GLN A 346 -16.18 18.24 -0.11
N ALA A 347 -17.42 17.75 -0.09
CA ALA A 347 -17.85 16.72 0.85
C ALA A 347 -17.03 15.42 0.73
N ALA A 348 -16.60 15.05 -0.47
CA ALA A 348 -15.75 13.90 -0.71
C ALA A 348 -14.33 14.10 -0.13
N TYR A 349 -13.70 15.25 -0.39
CA TYR A 349 -12.36 15.57 0.10
C TYR A 349 -12.33 15.66 1.63
N GLU A 350 -13.31 16.35 2.22
CA GLU A 350 -13.48 16.42 3.67
C GLU A 350 -13.78 15.03 4.25
N GLY A 351 -14.62 14.23 3.58
CA GLY A 351 -14.99 12.89 4.00
C GLY A 351 -13.81 11.91 4.08
N VAL A 352 -12.90 11.94 3.11
CA VAL A 352 -11.63 11.19 3.18
C VAL A 352 -10.77 11.71 4.33
N GLY A 353 -10.71 13.03 4.52
CA GLY A 353 -10.00 13.64 5.64
C GLY A 353 -10.49 13.13 6.99
N TYR A 354 -11.81 13.03 7.17
CA TYR A 354 -12.39 12.51 8.43
C TYR A 354 -12.01 11.06 8.70
N ARG A 355 -11.93 10.22 7.67
CA ARG A 355 -11.44 8.83 7.81
C ARG A 355 -9.95 8.79 8.18
N PHE A 356 -9.11 9.68 7.62
CA PHE A 356 -7.72 9.81 8.04
C PHE A 356 -7.61 10.27 9.51
N ALA A 357 -8.46 11.20 9.94
CA ALA A 357 -8.47 11.65 11.33
C ALA A 357 -8.87 10.52 12.30
N GLU A 358 -9.77 9.63 11.92
CA GLU A 358 -10.09 8.44 12.72
C GLU A 358 -8.89 7.51 12.89
N VAL A 359 -8.10 7.31 11.84
CA VAL A 359 -6.85 6.54 11.93
C VAL A 359 -5.81 7.27 12.79
N ALA A 360 -5.64 8.57 12.58
CA ALA A 360 -4.67 9.38 13.33
C ALA A 360 -4.96 9.43 14.84
N ASP A 361 -6.24 9.41 15.25
CA ASP A 361 -6.63 9.36 16.66
C ASP A 361 -6.21 8.05 17.36
N LEU A 362 -6.04 6.97 16.61
CA LEU A 362 -5.52 5.71 17.11
C LEU A 362 -3.98 5.71 17.27
N MET A 363 -3.32 6.77 16.81
CA MET A 363 -1.86 6.95 16.82
C MET A 363 -1.47 8.28 17.51
N PRO A 364 -1.81 8.46 18.80
CA PRO A 364 -1.68 9.74 19.49
C PRO A 364 -0.24 10.22 19.67
N GLU A 365 0.75 9.34 19.57
CA GLU A 365 2.16 9.65 19.65
C GLU A 365 2.74 10.32 18.40
N VAL A 366 1.99 10.36 17.30
CA VAL A 366 2.44 11.03 16.07
C VAL A 366 2.43 12.54 16.27
N GLU A 367 3.59 13.17 16.15
CA GLU A 367 3.81 14.61 16.27
C GLU A 367 3.99 15.27 14.90
N GLU A 368 4.66 14.59 13.97
CA GLU A 368 4.96 15.09 12.63
C GLU A 368 4.27 14.23 11.56
N VAL A 369 3.68 14.89 10.57
CA VAL A 369 3.03 14.22 9.43
C VAL A 369 3.66 14.70 8.14
N VAL A 370 4.23 13.77 7.40
CA VAL A 370 4.79 14.01 6.05
C VAL A 370 3.80 13.52 5.01
N ALA A 371 3.27 14.46 4.24
CA ALA A 371 2.37 14.14 3.13
C ALA A 371 3.18 13.69 1.90
N THR A 372 2.75 12.57 1.29
CA THR A 372 3.42 11.95 0.14
C THR A 372 2.39 11.34 -0.82
N GLY A 373 2.81 11.00 -2.04
CA GLY A 373 1.93 10.46 -3.09
C GLY A 373 1.40 11.54 -4.04
N GLY A 374 0.69 11.12 -5.08
CA GLY A 374 0.28 12.01 -6.19
C GLY A 374 -0.61 13.18 -5.80
N ALA A 375 -1.46 13.01 -4.78
CA ALA A 375 -2.39 14.06 -4.33
C ALA A 375 -1.71 15.19 -3.52
N VAL A 376 -0.44 15.05 -3.16
CA VAL A 376 0.32 16.13 -2.48
C VAL A 376 0.49 17.37 -3.34
N GLY A 377 0.36 17.24 -4.66
CA GLY A 377 0.34 18.35 -5.61
C GLY A 377 -0.99 19.14 -5.64
N ASP A 378 -2.04 18.65 -5.00
CA ASP A 378 -3.33 19.36 -4.86
C ASP A 378 -3.32 20.21 -3.59
N ASP A 379 -3.04 21.50 -3.73
CA ASP A 379 -2.96 22.44 -2.62
C ASP A 379 -4.26 22.52 -1.82
N GLU A 380 -5.41 22.42 -2.49
CA GLU A 380 -6.72 22.51 -1.86
C GLU A 380 -6.95 21.29 -0.95
N TRP A 381 -6.63 20.11 -1.44
CA TRP A 381 -6.84 18.89 -0.67
C TRP A 381 -5.86 18.78 0.52
N VAL A 382 -4.59 19.14 0.33
CA VAL A 382 -3.61 19.16 1.42
C VAL A 382 -4.00 20.17 2.50
N GLN A 383 -4.54 21.35 2.12
CA GLN A 383 -5.05 22.33 3.09
C GLN A 383 -6.26 21.81 3.86
N ILE A 384 -7.21 21.15 3.18
CA ILE A 384 -8.37 20.51 3.84
C ILE A 384 -7.89 19.46 4.84
N LEU A 385 -6.94 18.61 4.44
CA LEU A 385 -6.37 17.58 5.33
C LEU A 385 -5.66 18.17 6.54
N ALA A 386 -4.87 19.25 6.37
CA ALA A 386 -4.23 19.93 7.50
C ALA A 386 -5.28 20.45 8.49
N ASN A 387 -6.38 21.04 7.99
CA ASN A 387 -7.47 21.53 8.81
C ASN A 387 -8.22 20.41 9.55
N VAL A 388 -8.51 19.30 8.86
CA VAL A 388 -9.22 18.13 9.43
C VAL A 388 -8.38 17.41 10.47
N LEU A 389 -7.07 17.27 10.22
CA LEU A 389 -6.13 16.62 11.15
C LEU A 389 -5.69 17.56 12.27
N GLU A 390 -6.02 18.85 12.19
CA GLU A 390 -5.68 19.91 13.16
C GLU A 390 -4.18 20.00 13.44
N ARG A 391 -3.36 19.71 12.43
CA ARG A 391 -1.90 19.73 12.55
C ARG A 391 -1.22 20.14 11.25
N PRO A 392 0.03 20.66 11.32
CA PRO A 392 0.81 20.96 10.14
C PRO A 392 1.06 19.70 9.32
N LEU A 393 1.04 19.82 8.00
CA LEU A 393 1.45 18.79 7.06
C LEU A 393 2.70 19.25 6.31
N THR A 394 3.78 18.52 6.46
CA THR A 394 5.02 18.75 5.71
C THR A 394 4.98 17.96 4.41
N ARG A 395 5.17 18.61 3.26
CA ARG A 395 5.22 17.88 1.98
C ARG A 395 6.58 17.21 1.81
N SER A 396 6.57 15.99 1.34
CA SER A 396 7.79 15.32 0.86
C SER A 396 8.27 15.99 -0.42
N ALA A 397 9.57 16.29 -0.51
CA ALA A 397 10.19 16.72 -1.75
C ALA A 397 10.74 15.53 -2.58
N VAL A 398 10.51 14.31 -2.15
CA VAL A 398 10.91 13.09 -2.87
C VAL A 398 9.79 12.71 -3.86
N PRO A 399 10.02 12.81 -5.19
CA PRO A 399 8.97 12.53 -6.18
C PRO A 399 8.52 11.06 -6.14
N GLU A 400 9.48 10.14 -6.03
CA GLU A 400 9.28 8.69 -6.10
C GLU A 400 9.74 8.02 -4.79
N ALA A 401 9.00 8.26 -3.69
CA ALA A 401 9.37 7.78 -2.36
C ALA A 401 9.54 6.25 -2.31
N SER A 402 8.69 5.47 -2.98
CA SER A 402 8.79 4.01 -3.00
C SER A 402 10.07 3.52 -3.68
N LEU A 403 10.48 4.14 -4.80
CA LEU A 403 11.75 3.81 -5.47
C LEU A 403 12.95 4.16 -4.58
N ARG A 404 12.97 5.39 -4.03
CA ARG A 404 14.03 5.79 -3.11
C ARG A 404 14.11 4.86 -1.90
N GLY A 405 12.97 4.48 -1.33
CA GLY A 405 12.92 3.55 -0.19
C GLY A 405 13.43 2.15 -0.53
N ALA A 406 13.11 1.62 -1.71
CA ALA A 406 13.67 0.36 -2.17
C ALA A 406 15.19 0.44 -2.33
N ALA A 407 15.72 1.55 -2.86
CA ALA A 407 17.17 1.78 -2.95
C ALA A 407 17.82 1.87 -1.57
N VAL A 408 17.26 2.66 -0.64
CA VAL A 408 17.77 2.81 0.74
C VAL A 408 17.83 1.48 1.48
N GLU A 409 16.76 0.69 1.42
CA GLU A 409 16.70 -0.64 2.08
C GLU A 409 17.69 -1.62 1.45
N THR A 410 17.89 -1.56 0.15
CA THR A 410 18.85 -2.42 -0.54
C THR A 410 20.29 -2.03 -0.18
N LEU A 411 20.61 -0.74 -0.17
CA LEU A 411 21.92 -0.23 0.26
C LEU A 411 22.22 -0.63 1.71
N ALA A 412 21.24 -0.53 2.61
CA ALA A 412 21.40 -0.96 4.00
C ALA A 412 21.73 -2.45 4.12
N ARG A 413 21.11 -3.31 3.29
CA ARG A 413 21.39 -4.76 3.22
C ARG A 413 22.77 -5.07 2.64
N LEU A 414 23.29 -4.20 1.77
CA LEU A 414 24.68 -4.28 1.26
C LEU A 414 25.71 -3.81 2.30
N GLY A 415 25.27 -3.22 3.42
CA GLY A 415 26.16 -2.68 4.45
C GLY A 415 26.70 -1.29 4.13
N GLU A 416 26.10 -0.60 3.17
CA GLU A 416 26.46 0.78 2.83
C GLU A 416 26.06 1.75 3.95
N ALA A 417 26.72 2.90 3.99
CA ALA A 417 26.40 3.96 4.94
C ALA A 417 24.97 4.48 4.74
N ALA A 418 24.31 4.89 5.82
CA ALA A 418 22.98 5.46 5.74
C ALA A 418 22.97 6.67 4.78
N PRO A 419 22.06 6.69 3.79
CA PRO A 419 21.99 7.80 2.85
C PRO A 419 21.52 9.10 3.55
N PRO A 420 21.66 10.27 2.90
CA PRO A 420 21.16 11.53 3.44
C PRO A 420 19.66 11.47 3.78
N ALA A 421 19.25 12.28 4.76
CA ALA A 421 17.85 12.42 5.11
C ALA A 421 17.00 12.78 3.87
N ALA A 422 15.78 12.25 3.83
CA ALA A 422 14.85 12.56 2.74
C ALA A 422 14.56 14.08 2.71
N PRO A 423 14.63 14.73 1.55
CA PRO A 423 14.33 16.14 1.45
C PRO A 423 12.84 16.40 1.70
N LEU A 424 12.57 17.50 2.40
CA LEU A 424 11.23 18.01 2.67
C LEU A 424 11.00 19.30 1.91
N ALA A 425 9.75 19.57 1.54
CA ALA A 425 9.31 20.79 0.90
C ALA A 425 8.64 21.74 1.92
N ASP A 426 7.61 22.44 1.51
CA ASP A 426 6.86 23.37 2.34
C ASP A 426 6.00 22.70 3.40
N VAL A 427 5.59 23.48 4.38
CA VAL A 427 4.69 23.09 5.47
C VAL A 427 3.36 23.81 5.32
N VAL A 428 2.28 23.03 5.15
CA VAL A 428 0.92 23.57 5.11
C VAL A 428 0.39 23.66 6.54
N GLN A 429 0.14 24.90 6.99
CA GLN A 429 -0.38 25.15 8.33
C GLN A 429 -1.90 24.99 8.37
N PRO A 430 -2.47 24.38 9.41
CA PRO A 430 -3.91 24.32 9.59
C PRO A 430 -4.49 25.69 9.99
N CYS A 431 -5.76 25.91 9.68
CA CYS A 431 -6.51 27.10 10.04
C CYS A 431 -7.41 26.80 11.27
N PRO A 432 -7.05 27.24 12.50
CA PRO A 432 -7.76 26.88 13.73
C PRO A 432 -9.26 27.27 13.73
N GLU A 433 -9.62 28.33 13.03
CA GLU A 433 -11.01 28.79 12.90
C GLU A 433 -11.92 27.80 12.15
N ARG A 434 -11.34 26.80 11.48
CA ARG A 434 -12.05 25.75 10.73
C ARG A 434 -12.28 24.46 11.53
N PHE A 435 -11.58 24.26 12.65
CA PHE A 435 -11.56 23.02 13.40
C PHE A 435 -12.94 22.57 13.92
N GLU A 436 -13.68 23.51 14.53
CA GLU A 436 -14.99 23.18 15.11
C GLU A 436 -15.99 22.65 14.08
N ALA A 437 -16.02 23.27 12.89
CA ALA A 437 -16.88 22.81 11.80
C ALA A 437 -16.49 21.41 11.31
N HIS A 438 -15.20 21.15 11.14
CA HIS A 438 -14.71 19.82 10.75
C HIS A 438 -14.99 18.76 11.82
N ARG A 439 -14.81 19.06 13.11
CA ARG A 439 -15.14 18.14 14.21
C ARG A 439 -16.62 17.77 14.20
N ALA A 440 -17.50 18.76 14.03
CA ALA A 440 -18.95 18.54 13.97
C ALA A 440 -19.35 17.68 12.76
N ALA A 441 -18.75 17.94 11.59
CA ALA A 441 -19.00 17.19 10.37
C ALA A 441 -18.49 15.74 10.48
N ARG A 442 -17.29 15.55 11.05
CA ARG A 442 -16.71 14.22 11.31
C ARG A 442 -17.62 13.38 12.24
N GLU A 443 -18.15 13.99 13.29
CA GLU A 443 -19.08 13.30 14.20
C GLU A 443 -20.39 12.92 13.50
N ARG A 444 -20.88 13.72 12.53
CA ARG A 444 -22.02 13.33 11.68
C ARG A 444 -21.67 12.19 10.74
N GLN A 445 -20.45 12.17 10.17
CA GLN A 445 -20.01 11.08 9.32
C GLN A 445 -19.94 9.77 10.14
N ARG A 446 -19.44 9.80 11.37
CA ARG A 446 -19.41 8.65 12.26
C ARG A 446 -20.82 8.12 12.54
N ARG A 447 -21.77 9.01 12.87
CA ARG A 447 -23.18 8.58 13.07
C ARG A 447 -23.80 7.98 11.81
N LEU A 448 -23.48 8.51 10.62
CA LEU A 448 -23.92 7.92 9.36
C LEU A 448 -23.31 6.52 9.18
N TYR A 449 -22.01 6.38 9.46
CA TYR A 449 -21.31 5.09 9.43
C TYR A 449 -22.04 4.06 10.33
N ASP A 450 -22.26 4.38 11.61
CA ASP A 450 -22.92 3.50 12.58
C ASP A 450 -24.36 3.14 12.16
N ALA A 451 -25.01 3.97 11.37
CA ALA A 451 -26.38 3.74 10.90
C ALA A 451 -26.48 2.83 9.66
N VAL A 452 -25.39 2.72 8.87
CA VAL A 452 -25.42 2.02 7.57
C VAL A 452 -24.48 0.82 7.48
N THR A 453 -23.66 0.58 8.51
CA THR A 453 -22.74 -0.57 8.62
C THR A 453 -23.11 -1.50 9.75
#